data_579a048f033726045fbb8fb5385e63f1
#
_entry.id   579a048f033726045fbb8fb5385e63f1
#
_cell.length_a   1.000
_cell.length_b   1.000
_cell.length_c   1.000
_cell.angle_alpha   90.00
_cell.angle_beta   90.00
_cell.angle_gamma   90.00
#
_symmetry.space_group_name_H-M   'P 1'
#
loop_
_entity.id
_entity.type
_entity.pdbx_description
1 polymer ?
#
loop_
_entity_poly.entity_id
_entity_poly.type
_entity_poly.pdbx_seq_one_letter_code
_entity_poly.pdbx_strand_id
1 'polypeptide(L)'
;MKKLSIIRFKPKPECFDEFLKNILANSRETRTANPPTHYIMTHGDEIYGVVIRDSDALQESASKGVNWLDTQRHLLQEYNEVDRHTLPVTGDLVE
;
A
#
# COMPACT_ATOMS: atom_id res chain seq x y z
N MET A 1 -8.22 8.97 -16.93
CA MET A 1 -7.05 8.05 -17.07
C MET A 1 -6.84 7.31 -15.77
N LYS A 2 -6.51 6.05 -15.87
CA LYS A 2 -6.26 5.24 -14.66
C LYS A 2 -4.77 5.17 -14.35
N LYS A 3 -4.47 5.15 -13.06
CA LYS A 3 -3.11 4.99 -12.54
C LYS A 3 -2.98 3.66 -11.83
N LEU A 4 -1.83 3.04 -11.97
CA LEU A 4 -1.46 1.85 -11.23
C LEU A 4 -0.38 2.24 -10.22
N SER A 5 -0.60 1.91 -8.96
CA SER A 5 0.40 2.11 -7.90
C SER A 5 0.82 0.76 -7.34
N ILE A 6 2.11 0.58 -7.16
CA ILE A 6 2.68 -0.57 -6.47
C ILE A 6 3.43 -0.03 -5.27
N ILE A 7 3.06 -0.48 -4.09
CA ILE A 7 3.66 -0.05 -2.83
C ILE A 7 4.28 -1.25 -2.15
N ARG A 8 5.59 -1.19 -1.90
CA ARG A 8 6.33 -2.27 -1.24
C ARG A 8 6.47 -1.96 0.24
N PHE A 9 6.25 -2.99 1.06
CA PHE A 9 6.44 -2.93 2.50
C PHE A 9 7.35 -4.08 2.92
N LYS A 10 8.22 -3.81 3.89
CA LYS A 10 9.11 -4.82 4.44
C LYS A 10 8.88 -4.92 5.95
N PRO A 11 7.92 -5.76 6.38
CA PRO A 11 7.66 -5.91 7.81
C PRO A 11 8.89 -6.48 8.54
N LYS A 12 9.02 -6.12 9.81
CA LYS A 12 9.97 -6.80 10.68
C LYS A 12 9.59 -8.27 10.74
N PRO A 13 10.57 -9.21 10.81
CA PRO A 13 10.25 -10.65 10.76
C PRO A 13 9.19 -11.07 11.77
N GLU A 14 9.27 -10.57 13.00
CA GLU A 14 8.32 -10.89 14.06
C GLU A 14 6.96 -10.21 13.88
N CYS A 15 6.86 -9.26 12.96
CA CYS A 15 5.64 -8.49 12.72
C CYS A 15 4.98 -8.80 11.37
N PHE A 16 5.53 -9.73 10.60
CA PHE A 16 5.05 -10.04 9.26
C PHE A 16 3.56 -10.40 9.25
N ASP A 17 3.17 -11.36 10.07
CA ASP A 17 1.79 -11.82 10.12
C ASP A 17 0.83 -10.72 10.61
N GLU A 18 1.25 -9.94 11.58
CA GLU A 18 0.45 -8.84 12.10
C GLU A 18 0.23 -7.77 11.04
N PHE A 19 1.30 -7.38 10.34
CA PHE A 19 1.19 -6.39 9.29
C PHE A 19 0.32 -6.90 8.12
N LEU A 20 0.50 -8.15 7.73
CA LEU A 20 -0.33 -8.74 6.66
C LEU A 20 -1.81 -8.71 7.02
N LYS A 21 -2.14 -9.07 8.26
CA LYS A 21 -3.52 -8.99 8.75
C LYS A 21 -4.05 -7.57 8.67
N ASN A 22 -3.24 -6.60 9.10
CA ASN A 22 -3.64 -5.19 9.14
C ASN A 22 -3.86 -4.61 7.74
N ILE A 23 -2.97 -4.92 6.80
CA ILE A 23 -3.12 -4.41 5.43
C ILE A 23 -4.32 -5.03 4.71
N LEU A 24 -4.60 -6.30 4.96
CA LEU A 24 -5.78 -6.94 4.40
C LEU A 24 -7.07 -6.32 4.96
N ALA A 25 -7.10 -6.05 6.26
CA ALA A 25 -8.26 -5.39 6.88
C ALA A 25 -8.46 -3.99 6.30
N ASN A 26 -7.40 -3.22 6.17
CA ASN A 26 -7.46 -1.88 5.59
C ASN A 26 -7.95 -1.91 4.14
N SER A 27 -7.44 -2.86 3.35
CA SER A 27 -7.86 -3.02 1.96
C SER A 27 -9.35 -3.32 1.83
N ARG A 28 -9.90 -4.13 2.73
CA ARG A 28 -11.32 -4.45 2.75
C ARG A 28 -12.18 -3.26 3.15
N GLU A 29 -11.72 -2.50 4.15
CA GLU A 29 -12.46 -1.33 4.65
C GLU A 29 -12.53 -0.20 3.63
N THR A 30 -11.52 -0.07 2.77
CA THR A 30 -11.49 1.00 1.77
C THR A 30 -12.30 0.68 0.52
N ARG A 31 -12.86 -0.52 0.43
CA ARG A 31 -13.74 -0.89 -0.69
C ARG A 31 -15.13 -0.32 -0.46
N THR A 32 -15.53 0.59 -1.36
CA THR A 32 -16.84 1.25 -1.32
C THR A 32 -17.63 0.93 -2.58
N ALA A 33 -18.72 1.66 -2.83
CA ALA A 33 -19.58 1.45 -4.00
C ALA A 33 -18.82 1.57 -5.33
N ASN A 34 -17.79 2.42 -5.39
CA ASN A 34 -16.92 2.56 -6.56
C ASN A 34 -15.46 2.37 -6.11
N PRO A 35 -15.09 1.18 -5.63
CA PRO A 35 -13.76 0.98 -5.09
C PRO A 35 -12.71 0.94 -6.17
N PRO A 36 -11.51 1.48 -5.91
CA PRO A 36 -10.38 1.14 -6.75
C PRO A 36 -10.11 -0.36 -6.63
N THR A 37 -9.50 -0.94 -7.65
CA THR A 37 -9.12 -2.34 -7.60
C THR A 37 -7.87 -2.49 -6.75
N HIS A 38 -7.95 -3.34 -5.72
CA HIS A 38 -6.84 -3.58 -4.79
C HIS A 38 -6.41 -5.04 -4.86
N TYR A 39 -5.10 -5.24 -4.79
CA TYR A 39 -4.50 -6.57 -4.66
C TYR A 39 -3.38 -6.51 -3.63
N ILE A 40 -3.27 -7.56 -2.82
CA ILE A 40 -2.19 -7.70 -1.84
C ILE A 40 -1.42 -8.96 -2.22
N MET A 41 -0.09 -8.84 -2.29
CA MET A 41 0.79 -9.93 -2.65
C MET A 41 1.92 -10.05 -1.63
N THR A 42 2.32 -11.28 -1.33
CA THR A 42 3.53 -11.52 -0.55
C THR A 42 4.63 -12.02 -1.48
N HIS A 43 5.86 -11.59 -1.21
CA HIS A 43 7.02 -12.05 -1.95
C HIS A 43 8.22 -12.08 -1.00
N GLY A 44 8.64 -13.29 -0.61
CA GLY A 44 9.70 -13.43 0.38
C GLY A 44 9.29 -12.79 1.71
N ASP A 45 10.11 -11.87 2.18
CA ASP A 45 9.87 -11.15 3.43
C ASP A 45 9.17 -9.80 3.22
N GLU A 46 8.70 -9.53 2.00
CA GLU A 46 8.01 -8.29 1.66
C GLU A 46 6.53 -8.52 1.37
N ILE A 47 5.75 -7.47 1.52
CA ILE A 47 4.33 -7.44 1.18
C ILE A 47 4.13 -6.28 0.21
N TYR A 48 3.39 -6.53 -0.89
CA TYR A 48 3.13 -5.54 -1.92
C TYR A 48 1.65 -5.22 -1.95
N GLY A 49 1.32 -3.93 -1.98
CA GLY A 49 -0.03 -3.48 -2.27
C GLY A 49 -0.09 -2.94 -3.69
N VAL A 50 -1.04 -3.44 -4.48
CA VAL A 50 -1.26 -2.98 -5.85
C VAL A 50 -2.63 -2.33 -5.91
N VAL A 51 -2.69 -1.10 -6.42
CA VAL A 51 -3.93 -0.33 -6.48
C VAL A 51 -4.09 0.27 -7.86
N ILE A 52 -5.28 0.08 -8.45
CA ILE A 52 -5.66 0.72 -9.71
C ILE A 52 -6.78 1.70 -9.40
N ARG A 53 -6.61 2.96 -9.77
CA ARG A 53 -7.59 4.02 -9.49
C ARG A 53 -7.52 5.12 -10.53
N ASP A 54 -8.56 5.95 -10.56
CA ASP A 54 -8.56 7.11 -11.44
C ASP A 54 -7.58 8.17 -10.92
N SER A 55 -6.97 8.89 -11.86
CA SER A 55 -6.00 9.93 -11.51
C SER A 55 -6.59 11.02 -10.64
N ASP A 56 -7.89 11.31 -10.80
CA ASP A 56 -8.56 12.34 -10.01
C ASP A 56 -8.64 12.00 -8.52
N ALA A 57 -8.67 10.71 -8.20
CA ALA A 57 -8.76 10.24 -6.82
C ALA A 57 -7.38 10.01 -6.17
N LEU A 58 -6.30 10.14 -6.96
CA LEU A 58 -4.97 9.74 -6.53
C LEU A 58 -4.49 10.50 -5.29
N GLN A 59 -4.62 11.81 -5.29
CA GLN A 59 -4.12 12.64 -4.19
C GLN A 59 -4.87 12.37 -2.88
N GLU A 60 -6.19 12.26 -2.94
CA GLU A 60 -7.00 11.95 -1.76
C GLU A 60 -6.67 10.55 -1.22
N SER A 61 -6.55 9.57 -2.12
CA SER A 61 -6.20 8.21 -1.73
C SER A 61 -4.81 8.15 -1.12
N ALA A 62 -3.85 8.92 -1.66
CA ALA A 62 -2.49 8.96 -1.13
C ALA A 62 -2.45 9.51 0.29
N SER A 63 -3.22 10.57 0.58
CA SER A 63 -3.31 11.13 1.93
C SER A 63 -3.86 10.13 2.93
N LYS A 64 -4.92 9.41 2.56
CA LYS A 64 -5.50 8.38 3.42
C LYS A 64 -4.52 7.23 3.64
N GLY A 65 -3.78 6.85 2.58
CA GLY A 65 -2.76 5.82 2.67
C GLY A 65 -1.63 6.18 3.61
N VAL A 66 -1.15 7.43 3.56
CA VAL A 66 -0.10 7.91 4.47
C VAL A 66 -0.59 7.91 5.91
N ASN A 67 -1.81 8.37 6.16
CA ASN A 67 -2.38 8.37 7.51
C ASN A 67 -2.46 6.95 8.08
N TRP A 68 -2.88 5.99 7.28
CA TRP A 68 -2.92 4.59 7.71
C TRP A 68 -1.51 4.06 7.94
N LEU A 69 -0.58 4.36 7.03
CA LEU A 69 0.81 3.91 7.11
C LEU A 69 1.45 4.38 8.42
N ASP A 70 1.17 5.61 8.84
CA ASP A 70 1.71 6.15 10.09
C ASP A 70 1.33 5.30 11.30
N THR A 71 0.19 4.61 11.25
CA THR A 71 -0.21 3.70 12.32
C THR A 71 0.53 2.37 12.28
N GLN A 72 1.22 2.06 11.18
CA GLN A 72 1.88 0.77 10.94
C GLN A 72 3.41 0.84 10.91
N ARG A 73 3.99 2.03 10.94
CA ARG A 73 5.45 2.19 10.78
C ARG A 73 6.27 1.39 11.79
N HIS A 74 5.77 1.22 12.99
CA HIS A 74 6.46 0.47 14.04
C HIS A 74 6.61 -1.03 13.71
N LEU A 75 5.82 -1.55 12.77
CA LEU A 75 5.88 -2.93 12.32
C LEU A 75 6.81 -3.14 11.14
N LEU A 76 7.31 -2.04 10.55
CA LEU A 76 8.03 -2.06 9.28
C LEU A 76 9.50 -1.71 9.45
N GLN A 77 10.33 -2.28 8.55
CA GLN A 77 11.73 -1.90 8.40
C GLN A 77 11.83 -0.72 7.45
N GLU A 78 12.89 0.07 7.56
CA GLU A 78 13.16 1.16 6.63
C GLU A 78 13.96 0.65 5.44
N TYR A 79 13.57 1.09 4.23
CA TYR A 79 14.31 0.82 3.01
C TYR A 79 15.50 1.79 2.86
N ASN A 80 15.24 3.08 3.10
CA ASN A 80 16.24 4.15 2.99
C ASN A 80 15.74 5.40 3.72
N GLU A 81 16.56 6.44 3.78
CA GLU A 81 16.24 7.66 4.50
C GLU A 81 15.15 8.50 3.82
N VAL A 82 15.01 8.39 2.49
CA VAL A 82 14.06 9.19 1.70
C VAL A 82 12.68 8.54 1.71
N ASP A 83 12.59 7.28 1.29
CA ASP A 83 11.33 6.55 1.20
C ASP A 83 10.89 5.97 2.54
N ARG A 84 11.84 5.75 3.43
CA ARG A 84 11.62 5.20 4.76
C ARG A 84 10.97 3.82 4.73
N HIS A 85 9.69 3.70 5.09
CA HIS A 85 9.05 2.40 5.33
C HIS A 85 8.34 1.82 4.12
N THR A 86 8.31 2.54 2.99
CA THR A 86 7.66 2.06 1.77
C THR A 86 8.47 2.42 0.54
N LEU A 87 8.29 1.64 -0.53
CA LEU A 87 8.83 1.97 -1.85
C LEU A 87 7.66 2.04 -2.83
N PRO A 88 7.06 3.23 -3.00
CA PRO A 88 5.94 3.39 -3.91
C PRO A 88 6.39 3.68 -5.34
N VAL A 89 5.67 3.13 -6.30
CA VAL A 89 5.80 3.46 -7.72
C VAL A 89 4.40 3.64 -8.28
N THR A 90 4.17 4.75 -8.95
CA THR A 90 2.88 5.04 -9.58
C THR A 90 3.12 5.43 -11.03
N GLY A 91 2.36 4.84 -11.93
CA GLY A 91 2.44 5.15 -13.36
C GLY A 91 1.07 5.07 -14.02
N ASP A 92 1.06 5.41 -15.29
CA ASP A 92 -0.16 5.34 -16.09
C ASP A 92 -0.46 3.89 -16.45
N LEU A 93 -1.71 3.49 -16.25
CA LEU A 93 -2.16 2.17 -16.65
C LEU A 93 -2.39 2.19 -18.17
N VAL A 94 -1.64 1.41 -18.91
CA VAL A 94 -1.73 1.36 -20.37
C VAL A 94 -2.55 0.18 -20.88
N GLU A 95 -2.76 -0.81 -20.03
CA GLU A 95 -3.48 -2.00 -20.48
C GLU A 95 -4.21 -2.71 -19.32
#